data_dc0430ca185ffc7e6dabe38dcc2ccc07
#
_entry.id   dc0430ca185ffc7e6dabe38dcc2ccc07
#
_cell.length_a   1.000
_cell.length_b   1.000
_cell.length_c   1.000
_cell.angle_alpha   90.00
_cell.angle_beta   90.00
_cell.angle_gamma   90.00
#
_symmetry.space_group_name_H-M   'P 1'
#
loop_
_entity.id
_entity.type
_entity.pdbx_description
1 polymer ?
#
loop_
_entity_poly.entity_id
_entity_poly.type
_entity_poly.pdbx_seq_one_letter_code
_entity_poly.pdbx_strand_id
1 'polypeptide(L)'
;MIENKAPGKDVSLEDIKTKFPLAAKKDPLHFSEFDIAGIKFGRDYAPIFAGPNMVESEELIDDCARNLKSKGASFLRGGAFKPLTFPYRSDKYNETRELGIEWLYKAKKKYGIPVITEIMEEKFLPIISEAADILQIGTRNMQNYPLLTACARSGKPIMIKRGFGCSLRDWLGAAEYILLEGNTKVILCERGVVVPHTHRETSRFLLDLQVIPAAKEITHLPVVTDPSHATFWRPWVRSMAMASIAAGADGVMLEGHPDPPNAAVDPLQSIDFEEFSKLIDDLSQIGKIV
;
A
#
# COMPACT_ATOMS: atom_id res chain seq x y z
N MET A 1 38.29 -8.08 13.28
CA MET A 1 36.84 -8.19 13.10
C MET A 1 36.21 -8.21 14.48
N ILE A 2 35.53 -7.16 14.86
CA ILE A 2 34.86 -7.07 16.17
C ILE A 2 33.47 -7.64 15.92
N GLU A 3 33.22 -8.87 16.37
CA GLU A 3 31.85 -9.42 16.44
C GLU A 3 31.10 -8.67 17.55
N ASN A 4 30.42 -7.61 17.18
CA ASN A 4 29.46 -6.96 18.07
C ASN A 4 28.15 -7.77 18.05
N LYS A 5 28.13 -8.91 18.71
CA LYS A 5 26.88 -9.62 19.03
C LYS A 5 26.21 -8.93 20.19
N ALA A 6 25.40 -7.94 19.90
CA ALA A 6 24.40 -7.49 20.87
C ALA A 6 23.43 -8.65 21.12
N PRO A 7 23.24 -9.11 22.36
CA PRO A 7 22.38 -10.25 22.67
C PRO A 7 20.97 -10.00 22.13
N GLY A 8 20.56 -10.79 21.14
CA GLY A 8 19.18 -10.88 20.67
C GLY A 8 18.75 -9.96 19.52
N LYS A 9 19.66 -9.26 18.82
CA LYS A 9 19.28 -8.33 17.74
C LYS A 9 19.79 -8.63 16.32
N ASP A 10 20.84 -9.42 16.16
CA ASP A 10 21.33 -9.79 14.83
C ASP A 10 20.69 -11.10 14.38
N VAL A 11 19.69 -10.97 13.52
CA VAL A 11 19.10 -12.10 12.82
C VAL A 11 19.93 -12.30 11.56
N SER A 12 20.69 -13.39 11.46
CA SER A 12 21.44 -13.72 10.25
C SER A 12 20.47 -14.00 9.07
N LEU A 13 20.93 -13.84 7.83
CA LEU A 13 20.14 -14.25 6.64
C LEU A 13 19.70 -15.72 6.73
N GLU A 14 20.50 -16.59 7.34
CA GLU A 14 20.15 -17.98 7.59
C GLU A 14 18.98 -18.13 8.57
N ASP A 15 18.97 -17.37 9.66
CA ASP A 15 17.84 -17.33 10.61
C ASP A 15 16.56 -16.86 9.94
N ILE A 16 16.66 -15.87 9.03
CA ILE A 16 15.52 -15.36 8.28
C ILE A 16 14.98 -16.41 7.33
N LYS A 17 15.82 -17.07 6.55
CA LYS A 17 15.43 -18.17 5.67
C LYS A 17 14.78 -19.32 6.43
N THR A 18 15.28 -19.64 7.62
CA THR A 18 14.70 -20.68 8.47
C THR A 18 13.32 -20.29 9.02
N LYS A 19 13.13 -19.03 9.38
CA LYS A 19 11.88 -18.54 10.00
C LYS A 19 10.81 -18.11 9.00
N PHE A 20 11.22 -17.72 7.80
CA PHE A 20 10.36 -17.22 6.73
C PHE A 20 10.67 -17.94 5.40
N PRO A 21 10.51 -19.28 5.37
CA PRO A 21 10.97 -20.08 4.24
C PRO A 21 10.27 -19.78 2.93
N LEU A 22 9.05 -19.20 2.98
CA LEU A 22 8.27 -18.86 1.80
C LEU A 22 8.54 -17.42 1.34
N ALA A 23 8.69 -16.46 2.27
CA ALA A 23 8.95 -15.06 1.96
C ALA A 23 10.40 -14.74 1.65
N ALA A 24 11.36 -15.55 2.15
CA ALA A 24 12.78 -15.33 1.93
C ALA A 24 13.21 -15.66 0.49
N LYS A 25 14.18 -14.90 -0.01
CA LYS A 25 14.86 -15.23 -1.29
C LYS A 25 15.53 -16.58 -1.23
N LYS A 26 15.38 -17.36 -2.30
CA LYS A 26 16.12 -18.60 -2.52
C LYS A 26 17.55 -18.32 -2.98
N ASP A 27 17.71 -17.30 -3.81
CA ASP A 27 18.98 -16.83 -4.37
C ASP A 27 18.89 -15.31 -4.64
N PRO A 28 20.01 -14.61 -4.95
CA PRO A 28 20.02 -13.15 -5.19
C PRO A 28 19.16 -12.69 -6.37
N LEU A 29 18.84 -13.58 -7.29
CA LEU A 29 18.04 -13.29 -8.49
C LEU A 29 16.55 -13.61 -8.29
N HIS A 30 16.17 -14.21 -7.16
CA HIS A 30 14.79 -14.56 -6.88
C HIS A 30 13.94 -13.31 -6.62
N PHE A 31 12.95 -13.09 -7.46
CA PHE A 31 11.92 -12.05 -7.35
C PHE A 31 10.56 -12.65 -7.66
N SER A 32 9.52 -12.16 -6.99
CA SER A 32 8.15 -12.43 -7.38
C SER A 32 7.80 -11.66 -8.65
N GLU A 33 7.41 -12.40 -9.69
CA GLU A 33 6.86 -11.85 -10.91
C GLU A 33 5.43 -12.35 -11.09
N PHE A 34 4.48 -11.45 -11.22
CA PHE A 34 3.08 -11.78 -11.43
C PHE A 34 2.33 -10.63 -12.10
N ASP A 35 1.17 -10.98 -12.65
CA ASP A 35 0.25 -10.04 -13.27
C ASP A 35 -1.02 -9.90 -12.42
N ILE A 36 -1.54 -8.67 -12.32
CA ILE A 36 -2.83 -8.36 -11.72
C ILE A 36 -3.60 -7.49 -12.70
N ALA A 37 -4.63 -8.03 -13.32
CA ALA A 37 -5.48 -7.34 -14.27
C ALA A 37 -4.72 -6.64 -15.42
N GLY A 38 -3.65 -7.25 -15.92
CA GLY A 38 -2.79 -6.74 -16.99
C GLY A 38 -1.65 -5.83 -16.51
N ILE A 39 -1.57 -5.54 -15.22
CA ILE A 39 -0.48 -4.76 -14.63
C ILE A 39 0.57 -5.71 -14.06
N LYS A 40 1.81 -5.59 -14.55
CA LYS A 40 2.92 -6.42 -14.15
C LYS A 40 3.60 -5.94 -12.88
N PHE A 41 3.96 -6.90 -12.04
CA PHE A 41 4.86 -6.73 -10.89
C PHE A 41 6.15 -7.49 -11.15
N GLY A 42 7.28 -6.91 -10.80
CA GLY A 42 8.61 -7.48 -11.02
C GLY A 42 9.69 -6.41 -10.97
N ARG A 43 10.93 -6.79 -11.31
CA ARG A 43 12.10 -5.88 -11.25
C ARG A 43 11.98 -4.63 -12.11
N ASP A 44 11.27 -4.73 -13.22
CA ASP A 44 11.26 -3.72 -14.27
C ASP A 44 9.97 -2.91 -14.30
N TYR A 45 9.13 -3.08 -13.27
CA TYR A 45 7.81 -2.48 -13.21
C TYR A 45 7.56 -1.84 -11.85
N ALA A 46 7.11 -0.59 -11.85
CA ALA A 46 6.74 0.14 -10.65
C ALA A 46 5.32 0.71 -10.81
N PRO A 47 4.28 -0.09 -10.54
CA PRO A 47 2.89 0.36 -10.64
C PRO A 47 2.58 1.48 -9.65
N ILE A 48 1.71 2.40 -10.08
CA ILE A 48 1.24 3.53 -9.29
C ILE A 48 -0.19 3.29 -8.83
N PHE A 49 -0.39 3.31 -7.52
CA PHE A 49 -1.69 3.21 -6.87
C PHE A 49 -2.14 4.61 -6.48
N ALA A 50 -3.25 5.10 -7.04
CA ALA A 50 -3.72 6.45 -6.74
C ALA A 50 -5.23 6.51 -6.56
N GLY A 51 -5.71 7.41 -5.71
CA GLY A 51 -7.12 7.63 -5.42
C GLY A 51 -7.37 8.14 -4.01
N PRO A 52 -8.63 8.44 -3.67
CA PRO A 52 -8.94 9.07 -2.40
C PRO A 52 -8.69 8.13 -1.22
N ASN A 53 -8.53 8.70 -0.04
CA ASN A 53 -8.46 7.89 1.18
C ASN A 53 -9.79 7.16 1.43
N MET A 54 -10.89 7.89 1.32
CA MET A 54 -12.25 7.38 1.50
C MET A 54 -13.05 7.53 0.20
N VAL A 55 -13.89 6.56 -0.08
CA VAL A 55 -14.91 6.64 -1.14
C VAL A 55 -16.05 7.49 -0.61
N GLU A 56 -16.15 8.75 -1.05
CA GLU A 56 -17.08 9.73 -0.51
C GLU A 56 -18.40 9.77 -1.27
N SER A 57 -18.34 9.68 -2.60
CA SER A 57 -19.51 9.63 -3.49
C SER A 57 -19.19 8.92 -4.79
N GLU A 58 -20.24 8.58 -5.58
CA GLU A 58 -20.10 7.97 -6.91
C GLU A 58 -19.40 8.93 -7.87
N GLU A 59 -19.76 10.22 -7.83
CA GLU A 59 -19.19 11.27 -8.69
C GLU A 59 -17.70 11.45 -8.42
N LEU A 60 -17.30 11.45 -7.14
CA LEU A 60 -15.89 11.59 -6.76
C LEU A 60 -15.06 10.41 -7.28
N ILE A 61 -15.56 9.18 -7.12
CA ILE A 61 -14.84 7.98 -7.59
C ILE A 61 -14.79 7.93 -9.11
N ASP A 62 -15.86 8.33 -9.80
CA ASP A 62 -15.88 8.42 -11.26
C ASP A 62 -14.84 9.44 -11.76
N ASP A 63 -14.77 10.61 -11.13
CA ASP A 63 -13.80 11.66 -11.46
C ASP A 63 -12.35 11.22 -11.17
N CYS A 64 -12.11 10.61 -10.01
CA CYS A 64 -10.81 10.03 -9.67
C CYS A 64 -10.38 8.96 -10.67
N ALA A 65 -11.23 8.00 -10.99
CA ALA A 65 -10.90 6.92 -11.91
C ALA A 65 -10.53 7.45 -13.29
N ARG A 66 -11.33 8.41 -13.82
CA ARG A 66 -11.10 9.03 -15.12
C ARG A 66 -9.77 9.78 -15.17
N ASN A 67 -9.56 10.70 -14.22
CA ASN A 67 -8.40 11.60 -14.25
C ASN A 67 -7.10 10.88 -13.89
N LEU A 68 -7.10 10.07 -12.83
CA LEU A 68 -5.88 9.39 -12.39
C LEU A 68 -5.41 8.36 -13.41
N LYS A 69 -6.36 7.57 -14.01
CA LYS A 69 -5.98 6.66 -15.08
C LYS A 69 -5.37 7.36 -16.28
N SER A 70 -5.99 8.45 -16.75
CA SER A 70 -5.48 9.21 -17.91
C SER A 70 -4.11 9.83 -17.66
N LYS A 71 -3.72 9.98 -16.40
CA LYS A 71 -2.45 10.56 -15.95
C LYS A 71 -1.42 9.52 -15.46
N GLY A 72 -1.67 8.21 -15.68
CA GLY A 72 -0.68 7.17 -15.42
C GLY A 72 -0.87 6.36 -14.13
N ALA A 73 -2.01 6.46 -13.45
CA ALA A 73 -2.31 5.52 -12.37
C ALA A 73 -2.56 4.10 -12.91
N SER A 74 -1.88 3.13 -12.35
CA SER A 74 -2.03 1.70 -12.66
C SER A 74 -3.24 1.09 -11.95
N PHE A 75 -3.48 1.52 -10.71
CA PHE A 75 -4.59 1.07 -9.87
C PHE A 75 -5.34 2.24 -9.25
N LEU A 76 -6.66 2.15 -9.23
CA LEU A 76 -7.52 3.02 -8.42
C LEU A 76 -7.55 2.51 -6.98
N ARG A 77 -7.15 3.34 -6.02
CA ARG A 77 -7.36 3.05 -4.60
C ARG A 77 -8.57 3.82 -4.05
N GLY A 78 -9.24 3.26 -3.05
CA GLY A 78 -10.31 3.93 -2.31
C GLY A 78 -10.81 3.05 -1.17
N GLY A 79 -10.99 3.60 0.03
CA GLY A 79 -11.52 2.89 1.18
C GLY A 79 -13.04 3.08 1.31
N ALA A 80 -13.83 2.03 1.11
CA ALA A 80 -15.28 2.05 1.31
C ALA A 80 -15.65 1.67 2.76
N PHE A 81 -14.88 0.76 3.36
CA PHE A 81 -14.92 0.40 4.78
C PHE A 81 -13.74 1.08 5.47
N LYS A 82 -13.99 2.14 6.24
CA LYS A 82 -12.93 2.99 6.76
C LYS A 82 -12.94 3.04 8.29
N PRO A 83 -11.91 2.49 8.95
CA PRO A 83 -11.77 2.65 10.39
C PRO A 83 -11.31 4.07 10.69
N LEU A 84 -12.19 4.92 11.11
CA LEU A 84 -11.82 6.24 11.59
C LEU A 84 -11.09 6.10 12.94
N THR A 85 -10.06 6.93 13.14
CA THR A 85 -9.32 6.97 14.41
C THR A 85 -10.22 7.41 15.57
N PHE A 86 -11.21 8.24 15.28
CA PHE A 86 -12.21 8.68 16.25
C PHE A 86 -13.58 8.09 15.89
N PRO A 87 -14.32 7.53 16.86
CA PRO A 87 -15.62 6.93 16.61
C PRO A 87 -16.72 7.97 16.30
N TYR A 88 -16.47 9.22 16.65
CA TYR A 88 -17.42 10.30 16.41
C TYR A 88 -17.30 10.78 14.98
N ARG A 89 -18.30 10.45 14.17
CA ARG A 89 -18.40 10.87 12.78
C ARG A 89 -19.15 12.18 12.68
N SER A 90 -18.76 13.05 11.76
CA SER A 90 -19.61 14.17 11.39
C SER A 90 -20.76 13.66 10.51
N ASP A 91 -21.91 14.34 10.54
CA ASP A 91 -23.05 14.03 9.64
C ASP A 91 -22.66 14.12 8.16
N LYS A 92 -21.55 14.77 7.86
CA LYS A 92 -21.03 15.00 6.51
C LYS A 92 -20.23 13.78 5.97
N TYR A 93 -19.68 12.90 6.82
CA TYR A 93 -18.70 11.91 6.41
C TYR A 93 -18.99 10.53 7.02
N ASN A 94 -19.87 9.78 6.35
CA ASN A 94 -20.17 8.41 6.72
C ASN A 94 -19.42 7.43 5.80
N GLU A 95 -19.03 6.25 6.34
CA GLU A 95 -18.57 5.15 5.50
C GLU A 95 -19.63 4.77 4.48
N THR A 96 -19.23 4.67 3.24
CA THR A 96 -20.14 4.28 2.15
C THR A 96 -20.32 2.77 2.02
N ARG A 97 -19.41 2.00 2.64
CA ARG A 97 -19.50 0.54 2.80
C ARG A 97 -19.83 -0.19 1.49
N GLU A 98 -20.87 -0.99 1.48
CA GLU A 98 -21.31 -1.78 0.31
C GLU A 98 -21.59 -0.90 -0.91
N LEU A 99 -22.16 0.27 -0.70
CA LEU A 99 -22.44 1.23 -1.78
C LEU A 99 -21.14 1.77 -2.39
N GLY A 100 -20.14 2.06 -1.56
CA GLY A 100 -18.82 2.47 -2.03
C GLY A 100 -18.09 1.37 -2.83
N ILE A 101 -18.30 0.10 -2.48
CA ILE A 101 -17.80 -1.03 -3.27
C ILE A 101 -18.48 -1.07 -4.64
N GLU A 102 -19.80 -0.85 -4.71
CA GLU A 102 -20.54 -0.77 -5.98
C GLU A 102 -19.99 0.36 -6.87
N TRP A 103 -19.73 1.54 -6.33
CA TRP A 103 -19.15 2.66 -7.07
C TRP A 103 -17.74 2.37 -7.58
N LEU A 104 -16.89 1.74 -6.77
CA LEU A 104 -15.57 1.27 -7.21
C LEU A 104 -15.68 0.26 -8.36
N TYR A 105 -16.62 -0.68 -8.27
CA TYR A 105 -16.88 -1.65 -9.33
C TYR A 105 -17.34 -0.99 -10.64
N LYS A 106 -18.27 -0.02 -10.56
CA LYS A 106 -18.74 0.75 -11.73
C LYS A 106 -17.58 1.51 -12.38
N ALA A 107 -16.78 2.22 -11.60
CA ALA A 107 -15.61 2.97 -12.08
C ALA A 107 -14.57 2.04 -12.74
N LYS A 108 -14.27 0.89 -12.12
CA LYS A 108 -13.43 -0.16 -12.70
C LYS A 108 -13.93 -0.60 -14.08
N LYS A 109 -15.21 -0.90 -14.21
CA LYS A 109 -15.81 -1.35 -15.47
C LYS A 109 -15.81 -0.25 -16.53
N LYS A 110 -16.14 0.97 -16.14
CA LYS A 110 -16.26 2.11 -17.07
C LYS A 110 -14.91 2.54 -17.63
N TYR A 111 -13.87 2.58 -16.80
CA TYR A 111 -12.56 3.09 -17.17
C TYR A 111 -11.51 2.00 -17.40
N GLY A 112 -11.80 0.75 -17.07
CA GLY A 112 -10.83 -0.35 -17.16
C GLY A 112 -9.61 -0.16 -16.26
N ILE A 113 -9.77 0.50 -15.10
CA ILE A 113 -8.71 0.66 -14.10
C ILE A 113 -8.92 -0.35 -12.98
N PRO A 114 -7.97 -1.25 -12.70
CA PRO A 114 -8.10 -2.19 -11.60
C PRO A 114 -8.13 -1.50 -10.23
N VAL A 115 -8.77 -2.14 -9.26
CA VAL A 115 -9.09 -1.55 -7.95
C VAL A 115 -8.34 -2.23 -6.83
N ILE A 116 -7.80 -1.43 -5.92
CA ILE A 116 -7.34 -1.86 -4.60
C ILE A 116 -8.18 -1.19 -3.52
N THR A 117 -8.73 -1.97 -2.59
CA THR A 117 -9.50 -1.44 -1.45
C THR A 117 -9.22 -2.21 -0.18
N GLU A 118 -9.39 -1.53 0.98
CA GLU A 118 -9.10 -2.08 2.29
C GLU A 118 -10.20 -3.03 2.76
N ILE A 119 -9.79 -4.17 3.32
CA ILE A 119 -10.66 -5.11 4.01
C ILE A 119 -10.41 -5.06 5.52
N MET A 120 -11.49 -4.93 6.31
CA MET A 120 -11.44 -4.80 7.76
C MET A 120 -11.85 -6.07 8.50
N GLU A 121 -12.80 -6.80 7.95
CA GLU A 121 -13.39 -8.00 8.55
C GLU A 121 -13.67 -9.05 7.49
N GLU A 122 -13.48 -10.32 7.83
CA GLU A 122 -13.68 -11.47 6.95
C GLU A 122 -15.10 -11.52 6.34
N LYS A 123 -16.12 -11.15 7.12
CA LYS A 123 -17.52 -11.17 6.65
C LYS A 123 -17.78 -10.31 5.42
N PHE A 124 -16.94 -9.31 5.15
CA PHE A 124 -17.05 -8.44 3.98
C PHE A 124 -16.24 -8.92 2.78
N LEU A 125 -15.47 -10.01 2.94
CA LEU A 125 -14.62 -10.55 1.89
C LEU A 125 -15.39 -10.86 0.58
N PRO A 126 -16.59 -11.46 0.59
CA PRO A 126 -17.34 -11.73 -0.63
C PRO A 126 -17.63 -10.46 -1.42
N ILE A 127 -18.25 -9.45 -0.79
CA ILE A 127 -18.63 -8.22 -1.48
C ILE A 127 -17.43 -7.38 -1.93
N ILE A 128 -16.40 -7.28 -1.09
CA ILE A 128 -15.18 -6.54 -1.44
C ILE A 128 -14.47 -7.19 -2.64
N SER A 129 -14.46 -8.52 -2.70
CA SER A 129 -13.82 -9.27 -3.77
C SER A 129 -14.46 -9.08 -5.14
N GLU A 130 -15.71 -8.61 -5.22
CA GLU A 130 -16.37 -8.30 -6.50
C GLU A 130 -15.70 -7.10 -7.20
N ALA A 131 -15.38 -6.05 -6.46
CA ALA A 131 -14.73 -4.86 -6.99
C ALA A 131 -13.20 -4.98 -6.99
N ALA A 132 -12.62 -5.48 -5.90
CA ALA A 132 -11.19 -5.48 -5.69
C ALA A 132 -10.43 -6.47 -6.59
N ASP A 133 -9.36 -5.99 -7.22
CA ASP A 133 -8.30 -6.80 -7.84
C ASP A 133 -7.18 -7.10 -6.85
N ILE A 134 -7.00 -6.22 -5.85
CA ILE A 134 -6.08 -6.40 -4.73
C ILE A 134 -6.83 -6.10 -3.43
N LEU A 135 -6.70 -6.98 -2.45
CA LEU A 135 -7.15 -6.74 -1.08
C LEU A 135 -6.05 -6.01 -0.31
N GLN A 136 -6.35 -4.84 0.26
CA GLN A 136 -5.42 -4.14 1.12
C GLN A 136 -5.67 -4.53 2.58
N ILE A 137 -4.64 -5.02 3.24
CA ILE A 137 -4.60 -5.17 4.69
C ILE A 137 -4.01 -3.89 5.28
N GLY A 138 -4.83 -3.13 5.99
CA GLY A 138 -4.41 -1.90 6.62
C GLY A 138 -3.40 -2.13 7.76
N THR A 139 -2.63 -1.10 8.08
CA THR A 139 -1.58 -1.12 9.10
C THR A 139 -2.03 -1.69 10.45
N ARG A 140 -3.26 -1.37 10.89
CA ARG A 140 -3.84 -1.86 12.16
C ARG A 140 -4.14 -3.35 12.13
N ASN A 141 -4.34 -3.93 10.94
CA ASN A 141 -4.67 -5.33 10.72
C ASN A 141 -3.47 -6.17 10.23
N MET A 142 -2.25 -5.61 10.19
CA MET A 142 -1.07 -6.37 9.74
C MET A 142 -0.86 -7.66 10.55
N GLN A 143 -1.18 -7.65 11.83
CA GLN A 143 -1.05 -8.79 12.73
C GLN A 143 -2.39 -9.48 13.03
N ASN A 144 -3.44 -9.19 12.26
CA ASN A 144 -4.70 -9.91 12.33
C ASN A 144 -4.61 -11.21 11.51
N TYR A 145 -3.90 -12.19 12.04
CA TYR A 145 -3.60 -13.44 11.34
C TYR A 145 -4.84 -14.19 10.84
N PRO A 146 -5.98 -14.26 11.58
CA PRO A 146 -7.21 -14.82 11.03
C PRO A 146 -7.68 -14.11 9.75
N LEU A 147 -7.64 -12.78 9.72
CA LEU A 147 -8.01 -12.01 8.54
C LEU A 147 -7.04 -12.25 7.37
N LEU A 148 -5.73 -12.31 7.65
CA LEU A 148 -4.71 -12.61 6.63
C LEU A 148 -4.97 -13.98 5.99
N THR A 149 -5.22 -14.99 6.80
CA THR A 149 -5.52 -16.36 6.35
C THR A 149 -6.80 -16.42 5.52
N ALA A 150 -7.87 -15.77 5.97
CA ALA A 150 -9.13 -15.71 5.23
C ALA A 150 -8.96 -15.00 3.86
N CYS A 151 -8.28 -13.87 3.84
CA CYS A 151 -7.97 -13.15 2.60
C CYS A 151 -7.10 -14.00 1.65
N ALA A 152 -6.10 -14.70 2.19
CA ALA A 152 -5.23 -15.57 1.40
C ALA A 152 -6.01 -16.67 0.68
N ARG A 153 -6.94 -17.33 1.38
CA ARG A 153 -7.81 -18.38 0.82
C ARG A 153 -8.75 -17.91 -0.27
N SER A 154 -9.03 -16.60 -0.35
CA SER A 154 -9.82 -16.04 -1.45
C SER A 154 -9.10 -16.09 -2.80
N GLY A 155 -7.79 -16.32 -2.82
CA GLY A 155 -6.94 -16.29 -4.01
C GLY A 155 -6.70 -14.90 -4.60
N LYS A 156 -7.27 -13.84 -4.00
CA LYS A 156 -7.01 -12.46 -4.42
C LYS A 156 -5.59 -12.03 -4.05
N PRO A 157 -4.90 -11.27 -4.91
CA PRO A 157 -3.66 -10.59 -4.54
C PRO A 157 -3.82 -9.75 -3.27
N ILE A 158 -2.81 -9.70 -2.42
CA ILE A 158 -2.88 -9.01 -1.12
C ILE A 158 -1.74 -8.03 -0.98
N MET A 159 -2.06 -6.78 -0.63
CA MET A 159 -1.09 -5.79 -0.19
C MET A 159 -1.17 -5.65 1.34
N ILE A 160 -0.01 -5.81 2.01
CA ILE A 160 0.11 -5.68 3.47
C ILE A 160 0.81 -4.37 3.81
N LYS A 161 0.09 -3.41 4.42
CA LYS A 161 0.71 -2.20 4.97
C LYS A 161 1.42 -2.51 6.29
N ARG A 162 2.68 -2.09 6.40
CA ARG A 162 3.51 -2.29 7.60
C ARG A 162 2.86 -1.69 8.84
N GLY A 163 2.91 -2.41 9.96
CA GLY A 163 2.44 -1.95 11.27
C GLY A 163 3.27 -0.80 11.80
N PHE A 164 2.66 0.10 12.58
CA PHE A 164 3.27 1.36 13.04
C PHE A 164 4.59 1.23 13.80
N GLY A 165 4.77 0.17 14.56
CA GLY A 165 5.99 -0.13 15.31
C GLY A 165 6.59 -1.49 14.94
N CYS A 166 6.21 -2.05 13.80
CA CYS A 166 6.61 -3.39 13.40
C CYS A 166 7.97 -3.38 12.70
N SER A 167 8.80 -4.35 13.09
CA SER A 167 10.07 -4.62 12.42
C SER A 167 9.83 -5.24 11.03
N LEU A 168 10.90 -5.31 10.21
CA LEU A 168 10.87 -6.08 8.95
C LEU A 168 10.51 -7.54 9.21
N ARG A 169 10.98 -8.11 10.31
CA ARG A 169 10.69 -9.48 10.72
C ARG A 169 9.19 -9.72 10.96
N ASP A 170 8.52 -8.79 11.68
CA ASP A 170 7.08 -8.91 11.92
C ASP A 170 6.29 -8.81 10.62
N TRP A 171 6.74 -7.97 9.70
CA TRP A 171 6.12 -7.77 8.40
C TRP A 171 6.26 -9.01 7.49
N LEU A 172 7.46 -9.62 7.45
CA LEU A 172 7.67 -10.89 6.75
C LEU A 172 6.87 -12.03 7.39
N GLY A 173 6.74 -12.05 8.72
CA GLY A 173 5.88 -13.00 9.42
C GLY A 173 4.42 -12.90 8.99
N ALA A 174 3.91 -11.69 8.82
CA ALA A 174 2.56 -11.48 8.29
C ALA A 174 2.42 -12.00 6.84
N ALA A 175 3.43 -11.79 6.01
CA ALA A 175 3.47 -12.32 4.64
C ALA A 175 3.49 -13.87 4.61
N GLU A 176 4.22 -14.51 5.52
CA GLU A 176 4.28 -15.97 5.63
C GLU A 176 2.90 -16.59 5.84
N TYR A 177 2.03 -15.99 6.67
CA TYR A 177 0.66 -16.49 6.84
C TYR A 177 -0.12 -16.53 5.53
N ILE A 178 0.10 -15.58 4.64
CA ILE A 178 -0.57 -15.55 3.32
C ILE A 178 0.05 -16.57 2.38
N LEU A 179 1.38 -16.62 2.32
CA LEU A 179 2.13 -17.55 1.48
C LEU A 179 1.87 -19.00 1.86
N LEU A 180 1.70 -19.30 3.15
CA LEU A 180 1.41 -20.64 3.67
C LEU A 180 0.07 -21.18 3.16
N GLU A 181 -0.91 -20.32 2.90
CA GLU A 181 -2.19 -20.69 2.28
C GLU A 181 -2.09 -20.87 0.75
N GLY A 182 -0.88 -20.79 0.18
CA GLY A 182 -0.63 -20.94 -1.26
C GLY A 182 -0.84 -19.68 -2.10
N ASN A 183 -1.15 -18.55 -1.50
CA ASN A 183 -1.30 -17.29 -2.21
C ASN A 183 0.05 -16.58 -2.37
N THR A 184 0.63 -16.64 -3.57
CA THR A 184 1.96 -16.08 -3.88
C THR A 184 1.95 -14.62 -4.34
N LYS A 185 0.77 -14.02 -4.53
CA LYS A 185 0.63 -12.62 -4.98
C LYS A 185 0.54 -11.67 -3.78
N VAL A 186 1.66 -11.52 -3.09
CA VAL A 186 1.79 -10.68 -1.89
C VAL A 186 2.65 -9.46 -2.21
N ILE A 187 2.18 -8.28 -1.81
CA ILE A 187 2.84 -6.99 -1.97
C ILE A 187 3.06 -6.40 -0.57
N LEU A 188 4.27 -6.00 -0.28
CA LEU A 188 4.63 -5.30 0.95
C LEU A 188 4.48 -3.79 0.73
N CYS A 189 3.84 -3.05 1.66
CA CYS A 189 3.67 -1.60 1.56
C CYS A 189 4.20 -0.88 2.81
N GLU A 190 5.34 -0.20 2.67
CA GLU A 190 5.88 0.70 3.69
C GLU A 190 5.07 2.01 3.70
N ARG A 191 4.59 2.45 4.87
CA ARG A 191 3.70 3.60 5.03
C ARG A 191 4.07 4.53 6.20
N GLY A 192 5.25 4.37 6.71
CA GLY A 192 5.77 5.10 7.85
C GLY A 192 5.62 4.36 9.17
N VAL A 193 6.62 4.51 9.99
CA VAL A 193 6.72 3.99 11.35
C VAL A 193 6.63 5.12 12.37
N VAL A 194 6.13 4.81 13.57
CA VAL A 194 6.11 5.74 14.69
C VAL A 194 7.55 6.04 15.14
N VAL A 195 7.83 7.32 15.33
CA VAL A 195 9.11 7.80 15.84
C VAL A 195 8.90 8.67 17.09
N PRO A 196 9.91 8.82 17.97
CA PRO A 196 9.76 9.58 19.21
C PRO A 196 9.42 11.06 19.01
N HIS A 197 9.82 11.62 17.87
CA HIS A 197 9.54 13.02 17.50
C HIS A 197 9.34 13.14 16.01
N THR A 198 8.59 14.14 15.61
CA THR A 198 8.27 14.44 14.21
C THR A 198 8.56 15.92 13.90
N HIS A 199 8.60 16.26 12.62
CA HIS A 199 8.95 17.60 12.16
C HIS A 199 7.77 18.57 12.11
N ARG A 200 6.55 18.10 12.40
CA ARG A 200 5.30 18.87 12.46
C ARG A 200 4.38 18.28 13.51
N GLU A 201 3.53 19.11 14.11
CA GLU A 201 2.53 18.67 15.11
C GLU A 201 1.56 17.62 14.56
N THR A 202 1.21 17.72 13.27
CA THR A 202 0.31 16.77 12.59
C THR A 202 1.02 15.50 12.12
N SER A 203 2.34 15.52 12.01
CA SER A 203 3.15 14.39 11.52
C SER A 203 3.35 13.37 12.63
N ARG A 204 3.02 12.12 12.38
CA ARG A 204 3.11 11.03 13.38
C ARG A 204 4.07 9.93 12.98
N PHE A 205 4.53 9.94 11.74
CA PHE A 205 5.29 8.85 11.16
C PHE A 205 6.52 9.37 10.40
N LEU A 206 7.48 8.49 10.24
CA LEU A 206 8.63 8.66 9.37
C LEU A 206 8.60 7.56 8.31
N LEU A 207 8.67 7.93 7.03
CA LEU A 207 8.84 6.96 5.94
C LEU A 207 10.20 6.30 6.08
N ASP A 208 10.21 5.01 6.37
CA ASP A 208 11.42 4.22 6.53
C ASP A 208 11.95 3.78 5.15
N LEU A 209 12.71 4.66 4.52
CA LEU A 209 13.32 4.37 3.22
C LEU A 209 14.38 3.27 3.33
N GLN A 210 14.99 3.06 4.49
CA GLN A 210 16.01 2.03 4.70
C GLN A 210 15.43 0.62 4.66
N VAL A 211 14.15 0.47 5.00
CA VAL A 211 13.51 -0.85 4.95
C VAL A 211 13.37 -1.38 3.52
N ILE A 212 13.40 -0.49 2.50
CA ILE A 212 13.29 -0.91 1.09
C ILE A 212 14.49 -1.78 0.69
N PRO A 213 15.76 -1.28 0.70
CA PRO A 213 16.91 -2.13 0.40
C PRO A 213 17.04 -3.29 1.38
N ALA A 214 16.77 -3.11 2.67
CA ALA A 214 16.83 -4.18 3.65
C ALA A 214 15.85 -5.33 3.34
N ALA A 215 14.61 -5.02 2.95
CA ALA A 215 13.65 -6.02 2.51
C ALA A 215 14.11 -6.69 1.21
N LYS A 216 14.61 -5.91 0.26
CA LYS A 216 15.06 -6.42 -1.06
C LYS A 216 16.31 -7.31 -0.96
N GLU A 217 17.09 -7.23 0.09
CA GLU A 217 18.16 -8.20 0.38
C GLU A 217 17.62 -9.56 0.81
N ILE A 218 16.49 -9.58 1.53
CA ILE A 218 15.98 -10.74 2.26
C ILE A 218 14.84 -11.43 1.53
N THR A 219 13.84 -10.65 1.04
CA THR A 219 12.62 -11.20 0.45
C THR A 219 12.54 -11.00 -1.05
N HIS A 220 11.85 -11.95 -1.71
CA HIS A 220 11.52 -11.85 -3.14
C HIS A 220 10.25 -11.05 -3.42
N LEU A 221 9.52 -10.66 -2.38
CA LEU A 221 8.24 -9.95 -2.50
C LEU A 221 8.46 -8.49 -2.95
N PRO A 222 7.59 -7.94 -3.80
CA PRO A 222 7.66 -6.53 -4.18
C PRO A 222 7.39 -5.62 -2.97
N VAL A 223 8.13 -4.50 -2.91
CA VAL A 223 8.03 -3.48 -1.85
C VAL A 223 7.53 -2.18 -2.45
N VAL A 224 6.32 -1.78 -2.09
CA VAL A 224 5.67 -0.51 -2.45
C VAL A 224 5.78 0.46 -1.28
N THR A 225 5.76 1.75 -1.53
CA THR A 225 5.71 2.78 -0.48
C THR A 225 4.43 3.61 -0.54
N ASP A 226 4.03 4.15 0.59
CA ASP A 226 2.89 5.07 0.74
C ASP A 226 3.37 6.35 1.43
N PRO A 227 3.98 7.27 0.67
CA PRO A 227 4.49 8.53 1.22
C PRO A 227 3.38 9.46 1.71
N SER A 228 2.15 9.39 1.17
CA SER A 228 1.04 10.21 1.65
C SER A 228 0.74 9.95 3.12
N HIS A 229 0.58 8.68 3.51
CA HIS A 229 0.34 8.31 4.90
C HIS A 229 1.57 8.46 5.80
N ALA A 230 2.77 8.37 5.24
CA ALA A 230 3.99 8.51 6.02
C ALA A 230 4.27 9.97 6.36
N THR A 231 4.20 10.87 5.38
CA THR A 231 4.54 12.29 5.58
C THR A 231 3.44 13.06 6.30
N PHE A 232 2.18 12.69 6.09
CA PHE A 232 1.00 13.40 6.59
C PHE A 232 0.98 14.89 6.19
N TRP A 233 1.71 15.23 5.09
CA TRP A 233 1.89 16.59 4.61
C TRP A 233 2.14 16.63 3.10
N ARG A 234 1.19 17.19 2.34
CA ARG A 234 1.18 17.26 0.88
C ARG A 234 2.50 17.75 0.26
N PRO A 235 3.11 18.86 0.71
CA PRO A 235 4.34 19.37 0.12
C PRO A 235 5.53 18.38 0.16
N TRP A 236 5.49 17.37 1.02
CA TRP A 236 6.57 16.39 1.13
C TRP A 236 6.30 15.10 0.34
N VAL A 237 5.06 14.86 -0.07
CA VAL A 237 4.65 13.62 -0.76
C VAL A 237 5.49 13.40 -2.01
N ARG A 238 5.65 14.43 -2.85
CA ARG A 238 6.43 14.34 -4.09
C ARG A 238 7.87 13.92 -3.83
N SER A 239 8.58 14.60 -2.92
CA SER A 239 9.98 14.30 -2.61
C SER A 239 10.15 12.88 -2.05
N MET A 240 9.23 12.43 -1.20
CA MET A 240 9.28 11.10 -0.61
C MET A 240 8.90 10.00 -1.59
N ALA A 241 8.00 10.26 -2.52
CA ALA A 241 7.71 9.35 -3.63
C ALA A 241 8.93 9.14 -4.53
N MET A 242 9.59 10.23 -4.93
CA MET A 242 10.82 10.18 -5.72
C MET A 242 11.94 9.43 -4.97
N ALA A 243 12.16 9.76 -3.70
CA ALA A 243 13.15 9.09 -2.86
C ALA A 243 12.86 7.58 -2.69
N SER A 244 11.59 7.20 -2.65
CA SER A 244 11.17 5.78 -2.59
C SER A 244 11.61 5.00 -3.82
N ILE A 245 11.34 5.52 -5.02
CA ILE A 245 11.77 4.88 -6.27
C ILE A 245 13.30 4.85 -6.36
N ALA A 246 13.97 5.94 -6.00
CA ALA A 246 15.43 5.99 -5.95
C ALA A 246 16.04 4.99 -4.95
N ALA A 247 15.36 4.72 -3.84
CA ALA A 247 15.74 3.68 -2.86
C ALA A 247 15.45 2.24 -3.36
N GLY A 248 14.77 2.09 -4.50
CA GLY A 248 14.49 0.80 -5.13
C GLY A 248 13.11 0.23 -4.85
N ALA A 249 12.14 1.04 -4.47
CA ALA A 249 10.75 0.59 -4.34
C ALA A 249 10.19 0.07 -5.67
N ASP A 250 9.33 -0.94 -5.58
CA ASP A 250 8.68 -1.59 -6.72
C ASP A 250 7.29 -0.99 -7.02
N GLY A 251 7.01 0.21 -6.52
CA GLY A 251 5.78 0.96 -6.76
C GLY A 251 5.54 2.02 -5.69
N VAL A 252 4.56 2.90 -5.98
CA VAL A 252 4.18 3.98 -5.05
C VAL A 252 2.66 4.04 -4.92
N MET A 253 2.17 4.18 -3.68
CA MET A 253 0.77 4.45 -3.37
C MET A 253 0.61 5.90 -2.93
N LEU A 254 -0.40 6.58 -3.49
CA LEU A 254 -0.63 8.00 -3.30
C LEU A 254 -2.11 8.28 -2.98
N GLU A 255 -2.35 9.30 -2.19
CA GLU A 255 -3.69 9.85 -2.03
C GLU A 255 -3.92 10.95 -3.06
N GLY A 256 -4.79 10.65 -4.04
CA GLY A 256 -5.24 11.59 -5.06
C GLY A 256 -6.70 11.98 -4.86
N HIS A 257 -6.99 13.28 -4.89
CA HIS A 257 -8.34 13.81 -4.65
C HIS A 257 -8.60 15.02 -5.56
N PRO A 258 -9.82 15.19 -6.13
CA PRO A 258 -10.12 16.34 -6.99
C PRO A 258 -10.03 17.68 -6.26
N ASP A 259 -10.32 17.68 -4.96
CA ASP A 259 -10.31 18.87 -4.09
C ASP A 259 -9.71 18.51 -2.73
N PRO A 260 -8.36 18.41 -2.63
CA PRO A 260 -7.69 17.92 -1.42
C PRO A 260 -8.02 18.68 -0.13
N PRO A 261 -8.18 20.03 -0.13
CA PRO A 261 -8.54 20.75 1.09
C PRO A 261 -9.90 20.35 1.68
N ASN A 262 -10.82 19.88 0.84
CA ASN A 262 -12.17 19.46 1.23
C ASN A 262 -12.35 17.94 1.32
N ALA A 263 -11.27 17.16 1.20
CA ALA A 263 -11.33 15.72 1.39
C ALA A 263 -11.90 15.36 2.76
N ALA A 264 -12.78 14.38 2.80
CA ALA A 264 -13.44 13.93 4.01
C ALA A 264 -12.49 13.37 5.08
N VAL A 265 -11.37 12.81 4.63
CA VAL A 265 -10.34 12.19 5.47
C VAL A 265 -8.96 12.61 4.96
N ASP A 266 -8.08 12.95 5.88
CA ASP A 266 -6.67 13.25 5.64
C ASP A 266 -6.39 14.35 4.57
N PRO A 267 -7.06 15.52 4.60
CA PRO A 267 -6.94 16.57 3.57
C PRO A 267 -5.52 17.14 3.43
N LEU A 268 -4.69 17.01 4.46
CA LEU A 268 -3.33 17.59 4.48
C LEU A 268 -2.31 16.80 3.67
N GLN A 269 -2.60 15.55 3.32
CA GLN A 269 -1.65 14.66 2.64
C GLN A 269 -2.06 14.30 1.20
N SER A 270 -3.32 14.55 0.83
CA SER A 270 -3.82 14.28 -0.51
C SER A 270 -3.27 15.29 -1.52
N ILE A 271 -2.93 14.83 -2.72
CA ILE A 271 -2.51 15.65 -3.85
C ILE A 271 -3.64 15.78 -4.85
N ASP A 272 -3.69 16.89 -5.59
CA ASP A 272 -4.63 17.05 -6.70
C ASP A 272 -4.17 16.34 -7.98
N PHE A 273 -4.99 16.35 -9.01
CA PHE A 273 -4.69 15.67 -10.27
C PHE A 273 -3.59 16.34 -11.10
N GLU A 274 -3.32 17.62 -10.89
CA GLU A 274 -2.23 18.33 -11.54
C GLU A 274 -0.90 18.00 -10.86
N GLU A 275 -0.86 18.05 -9.53
CA GLU A 275 0.28 17.61 -8.73
C GLU A 275 0.61 16.13 -9.02
N PHE A 276 -0.42 15.28 -9.13
CA PHE A 276 -0.26 13.87 -9.52
C PHE A 276 0.39 13.72 -10.90
N SER A 277 -0.10 14.45 -11.92
CA SER A 277 0.48 14.39 -13.27
C SER A 277 1.95 14.77 -13.28
N LYS A 278 2.32 15.88 -12.62
CA LYS A 278 3.70 16.33 -12.50
C LYS A 278 4.58 15.29 -11.77
N LEU A 279 4.03 14.65 -10.73
CA LEU A 279 4.76 13.62 -10.02
C LEU A 279 5.01 12.38 -10.91
N ILE A 280 4.06 11.97 -11.73
CA ILE A 280 4.26 10.84 -12.67
C ILE A 280 5.37 11.16 -13.68
N ASP A 281 5.38 12.38 -14.22
CA ASP A 281 6.45 12.83 -15.14
C ASP A 281 7.84 12.75 -14.46
N ASP A 282 7.95 13.19 -13.21
CA ASP A 282 9.20 13.12 -12.45
C ASP A 282 9.62 11.67 -12.14
N LEU A 283 8.68 10.84 -11.70
CA LEU A 283 8.94 9.42 -11.39
C LEU A 283 9.42 8.67 -12.63
N SER A 284 8.87 8.96 -13.80
CA SER A 284 9.26 8.33 -15.07
C SER A 284 10.73 8.62 -15.46
N GLN A 285 11.30 9.72 -14.98
CA GLN A 285 12.70 10.08 -15.20
C GLN A 285 13.67 9.35 -14.26
N ILE A 286 13.19 8.84 -13.11
CA ILE A 286 14.03 8.22 -12.08
C ILE A 286 13.96 6.71 -12.17
N GLY A 287 12.81 6.14 -12.54
CA GLY A 287 12.56 4.71 -12.44
C GLY A 287 11.64 4.14 -13.50
N LYS A 288 11.32 2.88 -13.31
CA LYS A 288 10.58 2.02 -14.24
C LYS A 288 9.06 2.12 -13.98
N ILE A 289 8.48 3.29 -14.18
CA ILE A 289 7.04 3.52 -13.99
C ILE A 289 6.26 2.86 -15.14
N VAL A 290 5.16 2.16 -14.79
CA VAL A 290 4.30 1.41 -15.72
C VAL A 290 2.84 1.75 -15.48
#